data_e5d361484ad4ec50ff4ec31ae3d4891d
#
_entry.id   e5d361484ad4ec50ff4ec31ae3d4891d
#
_cell.length_a   1.000
_cell.length_b   1.000
_cell.length_c   1.000
_cell.angle_alpha   90.00
_cell.angle_beta   90.00
_cell.angle_gamma   90.00
#
_symmetry.space_group_name_H-M   'P 1'
#
loop_
_entity.id
_entity.type
_entity.pdbx_description
1 polymer ?
#
loop_
_entity_poly.entity_id
_entity_poly.type
_entity_poly.pdbx_seq_one_letter_code
_entity_poly.pdbx_strand_id
1 'polypeptide(L)'
;MIIAICASALTLAYPPSFTSRRAGSSGSPMTPSAYVSPSSGATPATEPEPPISTVKYGDVLEREISFNGRVIPLPAGTWRVVASLPGTDTNHVTIDVKALANESEGKLRGLVLLIGNDETTPSPTGFRADANCERSDVIFTKLVRNEDFGDQRCYYVDLLITDAQESSSQQPNTLLRAAFGDLDERRVTVPSTMLGAMFRYASHERLLIAKFFFNPEVEGITPSTKVAWLDNDWNKYNLARNLDKSRYVQRLEAWAAKWDTILQLVWTGQTSTAVTETDRALPKSPLRP
;
A
#
# COMPACT_ATOMS: atom_id res chain seq x y z
N MET A 1 0.15 -41.99 18.95
CA MET A 1 -0.08 -40.61 19.46
C MET A 1 0.00 -39.72 18.23
N ILE A 2 -1.16 -39.36 17.66
CA ILE A 2 -1.27 -38.62 16.38
C ILE A 2 -1.44 -37.17 16.76
N ILE A 3 -0.45 -36.34 16.42
CA ILE A 3 -0.51 -34.88 16.59
C ILE A 3 -1.14 -34.33 15.33
N ALA A 4 -2.38 -33.88 15.44
CA ALA A 4 -3.08 -33.15 14.38
C ALA A 4 -2.50 -31.73 14.29
N ILE A 5 -1.82 -31.42 13.18
CA ILE A 5 -1.38 -30.08 12.84
C ILE A 5 -2.56 -29.36 12.21
N CYS A 6 -3.19 -28.46 12.95
CA CYS A 6 -4.16 -27.52 12.41
C CYS A 6 -3.40 -26.42 11.64
N ALA A 7 -3.33 -26.57 10.33
CA ALA A 7 -2.91 -25.51 9.44
C ALA A 7 -4.05 -24.50 9.32
N SER A 8 -3.95 -23.38 10.01
CA SER A 8 -4.86 -22.25 9.85
C SER A 8 -4.50 -21.52 8.55
N ALA A 9 -5.21 -21.86 7.48
CA ALA A 9 -5.16 -21.13 6.21
C ALA A 9 -5.80 -19.76 6.39
N LEU A 10 -5.00 -18.70 6.45
CA LEU A 10 -5.46 -17.32 6.35
C LEU A 10 -5.73 -17.02 4.88
N THR A 11 -6.96 -17.23 4.48
CA THR A 11 -7.49 -16.85 3.18
C THR A 11 -7.85 -15.36 3.20
N LEU A 12 -7.03 -14.53 2.59
CA LEU A 12 -7.50 -13.27 2.01
C LEU A 12 -8.23 -13.63 0.71
N ALA A 13 -9.49 -14.08 0.85
CA ALA A 13 -10.35 -14.40 -0.28
C ALA A 13 -10.96 -13.10 -0.82
N TYR A 14 -10.46 -12.63 -1.94
CA TYR A 14 -11.19 -11.75 -2.85
C TYR A 14 -11.42 -12.50 -4.16
N PRO A 15 -12.56 -13.14 -4.37
CA PRO A 15 -12.92 -13.60 -5.69
C PRO A 15 -13.60 -12.45 -6.47
N PRO A 16 -13.10 -12.02 -7.64
CA PRO A 16 -13.90 -11.24 -8.56
C PRO A 16 -14.83 -12.22 -9.30
N SER A 17 -16.10 -12.24 -8.91
CA SER A 17 -17.14 -12.91 -9.71
C SER A 17 -17.62 -11.93 -10.77
N PHE A 18 -17.14 -12.10 -12.00
CA PHE A 18 -17.74 -11.46 -13.18
C PHE A 18 -19.02 -12.20 -13.57
N THR A 19 -20.17 -11.65 -13.21
CA THR A 19 -21.45 -12.00 -13.83
C THR A 19 -21.94 -10.85 -14.68
N SER A 20 -21.76 -10.98 -16.00
CA SER A 20 -22.43 -10.15 -16.97
C SER A 20 -23.93 -10.43 -16.93
N ARG A 21 -24.74 -9.47 -16.52
CA ARG A 21 -26.20 -9.49 -16.74
C ARG A 21 -26.58 -8.59 -17.90
N ARG A 22 -27.14 -9.26 -18.90
CA ARG A 22 -27.71 -8.75 -20.14
C ARG A 22 -28.97 -7.91 -19.83
N ALA A 23 -29.08 -6.80 -20.54
CA ALA A 23 -30.19 -5.88 -20.50
C ALA A 23 -31.50 -6.52 -20.95
N GLY A 24 -32.60 -6.22 -20.25
CA GLY A 24 -33.97 -6.41 -20.66
C GLY A 24 -34.71 -5.09 -20.60
N SER A 25 -35.30 -4.73 -21.72
CA SER A 25 -35.92 -3.48 -22.10
C SER A 25 -37.35 -3.28 -21.51
N SER A 26 -37.75 -2.03 -21.54
CA SER A 26 -39.07 -1.51 -21.83
C SER A 26 -39.79 -0.79 -20.68
N GLY A 27 -40.26 0.42 -20.99
CA GLY A 27 -41.24 1.16 -20.23
C GLY A 27 -41.23 2.67 -20.52
N SER A 28 -42.15 3.08 -21.31
CA SER A 28 -42.42 4.36 -22.00
C SER A 28 -42.60 5.61 -21.11
N PRO A 29 -42.69 6.79 -21.71
CA PRO A 29 -42.36 8.08 -21.11
C PRO A 29 -43.57 8.80 -20.50
N MET A 30 -43.33 9.62 -19.50
CA MET A 30 -44.28 10.70 -19.10
C MET A 30 -43.62 12.06 -19.26
N THR A 31 -44.33 12.90 -19.97
CA THR A 31 -44.00 14.27 -20.38
C THR A 31 -44.09 15.29 -19.24
N PRO A 32 -43.48 16.45 -19.38
CA PRO A 32 -43.12 17.33 -18.28
C PRO A 32 -44.17 18.43 -18.04
N SER A 33 -44.28 18.83 -16.79
CA SER A 33 -44.94 20.09 -16.43
C SER A 33 -43.86 21.16 -16.19
N ALA A 34 -44.00 22.22 -16.94
CA ALA A 34 -43.15 23.39 -16.86
C ALA A 34 -43.41 24.18 -15.58
N TYR A 35 -42.37 24.49 -14.83
CA TYR A 35 -42.44 25.52 -13.80
C TYR A 35 -41.41 26.61 -14.12
N VAL A 36 -41.93 27.85 -14.21
CA VAL A 36 -41.18 29.06 -14.55
C VAL A 36 -40.42 29.54 -13.32
N SER A 37 -39.12 29.80 -13.51
CA SER A 37 -38.24 30.43 -12.54
C SER A 37 -38.42 31.94 -12.47
N PRO A 38 -38.19 32.58 -11.32
CA PRO A 38 -37.70 33.95 -11.27
C PRO A 38 -36.21 34.01 -11.03
N SER A 39 -35.63 34.92 -11.73
CA SER A 39 -34.20 35.19 -11.89
C SER A 39 -33.53 35.84 -10.68
N SER A 40 -32.22 35.72 -10.71
CA SER A 40 -31.20 36.69 -10.28
C SER A 40 -30.67 36.61 -8.86
N GLY A 41 -29.52 36.05 -8.76
CA GLY A 41 -28.49 36.33 -7.79
C GLY A 41 -27.19 35.84 -8.37
N ALA A 42 -26.39 36.70 -8.98
CA ALA A 42 -25.04 36.37 -9.44
C ALA A 42 -24.19 36.03 -8.22
N THR A 43 -24.03 34.76 -7.95
CA THR A 43 -23.00 34.24 -7.06
C THR A 43 -21.64 34.45 -7.73
N PRO A 44 -20.63 34.99 -7.02
CA PRO A 44 -19.28 35.09 -7.60
C PRO A 44 -18.86 33.69 -8.03
N ALA A 45 -18.42 33.59 -9.28
CA ALA A 45 -17.87 32.35 -9.83
C ALA A 45 -16.69 31.92 -8.94
N THR A 46 -16.91 30.85 -8.19
CA THR A 46 -15.84 30.11 -7.53
C THR A 46 -14.92 29.63 -8.65
N GLU A 47 -13.70 30.10 -8.63
CA GLU A 47 -12.63 29.63 -9.53
C GLU A 47 -12.61 28.10 -9.44
N PRO A 48 -12.68 27.34 -10.55
CA PRO A 48 -12.72 25.91 -10.49
C PRO A 48 -11.43 25.44 -9.83
N GLU A 49 -11.54 24.71 -8.71
CA GLU A 49 -10.41 24.01 -8.11
C GLU A 49 -9.69 23.23 -9.21
N PRO A 50 -8.35 23.33 -9.28
CA PRO A 50 -7.59 22.59 -10.30
C PRO A 50 -7.95 21.11 -10.17
N PRO A 51 -8.21 20.42 -11.29
CA PRO A 51 -8.61 19.02 -11.25
C PRO A 51 -7.54 18.24 -10.49
N ILE A 52 -7.96 17.47 -9.47
CA ILE A 52 -7.09 16.56 -8.73
C ILE A 52 -6.39 15.69 -9.78
N SER A 53 -5.09 15.92 -9.94
CA SER A 53 -4.29 15.21 -10.94
C SER A 53 -4.31 13.73 -10.59
N THR A 54 -5.08 12.95 -11.34
CA THR A 54 -5.11 11.50 -11.17
C THR A 54 -3.80 10.92 -11.66
N VAL A 55 -2.96 10.50 -10.75
CA VAL A 55 -1.68 9.83 -11.04
C VAL A 55 -1.94 8.56 -11.84
N LYS A 56 -1.25 8.42 -12.99
CA LYS A 56 -1.45 7.35 -13.96
C LYS A 56 -0.25 6.41 -14.01
N TYR A 57 -0.47 5.21 -14.55
CA TYR A 57 0.62 4.31 -14.91
C TYR A 57 1.67 5.02 -15.78
N GLY A 58 2.92 4.84 -15.43
CA GLY A 58 4.07 5.45 -16.10
C GLY A 58 4.48 6.82 -15.54
N ASP A 59 3.64 7.50 -14.76
CA ASP A 59 4.00 8.79 -14.14
C ASP A 59 5.23 8.65 -13.25
N VAL A 60 6.03 9.71 -13.23
CA VAL A 60 7.26 9.80 -12.44
C VAL A 60 7.11 10.87 -11.37
N LEU A 61 7.35 10.52 -10.12
CA LEU A 61 7.12 11.33 -8.94
C LEU A 61 8.39 11.37 -8.08
N GLU A 62 8.60 12.46 -7.35
CA GLU A 62 9.82 12.61 -6.52
C GLU A 62 9.53 12.80 -5.03
N ARG A 63 8.50 13.54 -4.68
CA ARG A 63 8.29 13.98 -3.31
C ARG A 63 7.05 13.40 -2.67
N GLU A 64 5.99 13.32 -3.43
CA GLU A 64 4.67 12.98 -2.94
C GLU A 64 3.78 12.45 -4.06
N ILE A 65 2.71 11.80 -3.69
CA ILE A 65 1.67 11.33 -4.59
C ILE A 65 0.31 11.80 -4.11
N SER A 66 -0.49 12.34 -5.03
CA SER A 66 -1.92 12.53 -4.77
C SER A 66 -2.64 11.19 -4.93
N PHE A 67 -3.25 10.71 -3.85
CA PHE A 67 -3.90 9.41 -3.79
C PHE A 67 -5.20 9.51 -3.01
N ASN A 68 -6.33 9.35 -3.70
CA ASN A 68 -7.68 9.34 -3.11
C ASN A 68 -7.95 10.56 -2.20
N GLY A 69 -7.70 11.76 -2.72
CA GLY A 69 -7.92 13.01 -2.00
C GLY A 69 -6.84 13.37 -0.97
N ARG A 70 -5.80 12.52 -0.80
CA ARG A 70 -4.71 12.74 0.15
C ARG A 70 -3.39 12.96 -0.57
N VAL A 71 -2.54 13.81 0.00
CA VAL A 71 -1.16 13.96 -0.45
C VAL A 71 -0.27 13.10 0.45
N ILE A 72 0.22 11.99 -0.11
CA ILE A 72 1.06 11.03 0.62
C ILE A 72 2.51 11.31 0.26
N PRO A 73 3.38 11.64 1.23
CA PRO A 73 4.80 11.81 0.97
C PRO A 73 5.44 10.49 0.55
N LEU A 74 6.41 10.58 -0.35
CA LEU A 74 7.21 9.45 -0.81
C LEU A 74 8.60 9.49 -0.17
N PRO A 75 9.23 8.35 0.09
CA PRO A 75 10.63 8.31 0.44
C PRO A 75 11.49 9.01 -0.62
N ALA A 76 12.68 9.48 -0.22
CA ALA A 76 13.57 10.20 -1.14
C ALA A 76 13.93 9.36 -2.36
N GLY A 77 13.98 10.01 -3.51
CA GLY A 77 14.27 9.40 -4.81
C GLY A 77 13.17 9.61 -5.83
N THR A 78 13.38 9.07 -7.01
CA THR A 78 12.44 9.15 -8.13
C THR A 78 11.62 7.86 -8.18
N TRP A 79 10.31 8.00 -8.20
CA TRP A 79 9.35 6.90 -8.14
C TRP A 79 8.50 6.87 -9.40
N ARG A 80 8.46 5.73 -10.07
CA ARG A 80 7.60 5.51 -11.24
C ARG A 80 6.39 4.68 -10.84
N VAL A 81 5.21 5.05 -11.31
CA VAL A 81 4.00 4.24 -11.17
C VAL A 81 4.09 3.04 -12.11
N VAL A 82 4.28 1.86 -11.57
CA VAL A 82 4.49 0.60 -12.32
C VAL A 82 3.24 -0.29 -12.36
N ALA A 83 2.25 0.00 -11.53
CA ALA A 83 0.92 -0.59 -11.65
C ALA A 83 -0.13 0.35 -11.04
N SER A 84 -1.31 0.36 -11.64
CA SER A 84 -2.49 1.10 -11.17
C SER A 84 -3.72 0.27 -11.50
N LEU A 85 -4.41 -0.22 -10.48
CA LEU A 85 -5.53 -1.11 -10.62
C LEU A 85 -6.71 -0.57 -9.79
N PRO A 86 -7.86 -0.29 -10.41
CA PRO A 86 -9.08 -0.11 -9.66
C PRO A 86 -9.53 -1.47 -9.11
N GLY A 87 -10.04 -1.48 -7.90
CA GLY A 87 -10.62 -2.64 -7.29
C GLY A 87 -11.96 -2.31 -6.65
N THR A 88 -12.62 -3.34 -6.17
CA THR A 88 -13.83 -3.20 -5.37
C THR A 88 -13.72 -4.18 -4.22
N ASP A 89 -13.96 -3.72 -3.01
CA ASP A 89 -13.98 -4.59 -1.85
C ASP A 89 -15.27 -5.44 -1.80
N THR A 90 -15.37 -6.30 -0.81
CA THR A 90 -16.55 -7.17 -0.62
C THR A 90 -17.84 -6.41 -0.35
N ASN A 91 -17.76 -5.14 0.01
CA ASN A 91 -18.88 -4.24 0.28
C ASN A 91 -19.18 -3.31 -0.90
N HIS A 92 -18.63 -3.61 -2.08
CA HIS A 92 -18.75 -2.81 -3.30
C HIS A 92 -18.17 -1.40 -3.19
N VAL A 93 -17.28 -1.15 -2.23
CA VAL A 93 -16.53 0.11 -2.13
C VAL A 93 -15.42 0.11 -3.16
N THR A 94 -15.32 1.17 -3.95
CA THR A 94 -14.22 1.34 -4.89
C THR A 94 -12.91 1.53 -4.13
N ILE A 95 -11.96 0.66 -4.41
CA ILE A 95 -10.61 0.69 -3.86
C ILE A 95 -9.65 1.03 -4.99
N ASP A 96 -8.87 2.06 -4.83
CA ASP A 96 -7.74 2.35 -5.71
C ASP A 96 -6.47 1.68 -5.18
N VAL A 97 -5.69 1.14 -6.09
CA VAL A 97 -4.47 0.41 -5.74
C VAL A 97 -3.36 0.83 -6.69
N LYS A 98 -2.24 1.30 -6.13
CA LYS A 98 -1.08 1.73 -6.91
C LYS A 98 0.20 1.09 -6.40
N ALA A 99 1.08 0.75 -7.35
CA ALA A 99 2.45 0.36 -7.06
C ALA A 99 3.42 1.35 -7.72
N LEU A 100 4.40 1.79 -6.95
CA LEU A 100 5.46 2.67 -7.42
C LEU A 100 6.82 2.00 -7.16
N ALA A 101 7.71 2.08 -8.14
CA ALA A 101 9.06 1.55 -8.02
C ALA A 101 10.09 2.69 -8.05
N ASN A 102 11.07 2.60 -7.17
CA ASN A 102 12.32 3.35 -7.24
C ASN A 102 13.41 2.41 -7.75
N GLU A 103 14.06 2.80 -8.82
CA GLU A 103 15.10 2.01 -9.46
C GLU A 103 16.35 2.84 -9.76
N SER A 104 17.48 2.20 -9.75
CA SER A 104 18.75 2.80 -10.18
C SER A 104 19.66 1.71 -10.69
N GLU A 105 20.38 2.00 -11.77
CA GLU A 105 21.35 1.08 -12.38
C GLU A 105 20.74 -0.31 -12.71
N GLY A 106 19.50 -0.33 -13.18
CA GLY A 106 18.77 -1.56 -13.51
C GLY A 106 18.43 -2.43 -12.33
N LYS A 107 18.43 -1.90 -11.10
CA LYS A 107 18.05 -2.63 -9.87
C LYS A 107 16.91 -1.93 -9.16
N LEU A 108 15.96 -2.72 -8.67
CA LEU A 108 14.91 -2.23 -7.79
C LEU A 108 15.50 -1.86 -6.43
N ARG A 109 15.34 -0.60 -6.03
CA ARG A 109 15.79 -0.06 -4.74
C ARG A 109 14.67 -0.02 -3.71
N GLY A 110 13.45 0.28 -4.18
CA GLY A 110 12.28 0.38 -3.33
C GLY A 110 10.99 0.14 -4.10
N LEU A 111 9.96 -0.30 -3.38
CA LEU A 111 8.61 -0.51 -3.88
C LEU A 111 7.63 0.10 -2.89
N VAL A 112 6.70 0.92 -3.37
CA VAL A 112 5.61 1.48 -2.58
C VAL A 112 4.30 0.91 -3.08
N LEU A 113 3.47 0.40 -2.19
CA LEU A 113 2.11 -0.02 -2.50
C LEU A 113 1.14 0.85 -1.70
N LEU A 114 0.19 1.47 -2.39
CA LEU A 114 -0.89 2.25 -1.79
C LEU A 114 -2.23 1.60 -2.12
N ILE A 115 -3.06 1.44 -1.10
CA ILE A 115 -4.39 0.85 -1.21
C ILE A 115 -5.33 1.71 -0.37
N GLY A 116 -6.46 2.12 -0.93
CA GLY A 116 -7.43 2.90 -0.19
C GLY A 116 -8.67 3.22 -1.01
N ASN A 117 -9.72 3.68 -0.35
CA ASN A 117 -10.90 4.21 -1.01
C ASN A 117 -10.80 5.73 -1.16
N ASP A 118 -11.54 6.25 -2.13
CA ASP A 118 -11.74 7.68 -2.30
C ASP A 118 -12.56 8.25 -1.13
N GLU A 119 -12.21 9.44 -0.66
CA GLU A 119 -12.93 10.12 0.41
C GLU A 119 -14.36 10.50 0.02
N THR A 120 -14.63 10.63 -1.29
CA THR A 120 -15.96 10.91 -1.83
C THR A 120 -16.84 9.67 -1.93
N THR A 121 -16.28 8.48 -1.77
CA THR A 121 -16.97 7.20 -1.79
C THR A 121 -16.75 6.43 -0.49
N PRO A 122 -17.39 6.87 0.62
CA PRO A 122 -17.22 6.24 1.92
C PRO A 122 -17.76 4.80 1.92
N SER A 123 -17.19 3.96 2.77
CA SER A 123 -17.71 2.61 2.98
C SER A 123 -19.06 2.69 3.74
N PRO A 124 -20.10 2.02 3.28
CA PRO A 124 -21.38 1.99 4.00
C PRO A 124 -21.36 1.07 5.24
N THR A 125 -20.45 0.12 5.29
CA THR A 125 -20.41 -0.93 6.33
C THR A 125 -19.13 -0.95 7.14
N GLY A 126 -18.18 -0.08 6.84
CA GLY A 126 -16.85 -0.08 7.45
C GLY A 126 -15.88 -1.08 6.81
N PHE A 127 -14.66 -1.06 7.27
CA PHE A 127 -13.59 -1.96 6.83
C PHE A 127 -13.28 -2.96 7.93
N ARG A 128 -13.27 -4.24 7.56
CA ARG A 128 -12.91 -5.31 8.48
C ARG A 128 -11.49 -5.11 9.01
N ALA A 129 -11.28 -5.39 10.30
CA ALA A 129 -9.95 -5.35 10.89
C ALA A 129 -9.02 -6.35 10.19
N ASP A 130 -7.79 -5.89 9.91
CA ASP A 130 -6.76 -6.72 9.28
C ASP A 130 -6.01 -7.50 10.35
N ALA A 131 -6.10 -8.83 10.31
CA ALA A 131 -5.40 -9.72 11.23
C ALA A 131 -3.87 -9.58 11.16
N ASN A 132 -3.32 -9.01 10.08
CA ASN A 132 -1.88 -8.73 10.02
C ASN A 132 -1.41 -7.74 11.09
N CYS A 133 -2.30 -6.89 11.60
CA CYS A 133 -2.01 -5.98 12.72
C CYS A 133 -1.73 -6.71 14.05
N GLU A 134 -2.18 -7.95 14.18
CA GLU A 134 -2.04 -8.76 15.40
C GLU A 134 -1.02 -9.90 15.24
N ARG A 135 -0.37 -10.01 14.09
CA ARG A 135 0.61 -11.06 13.83
C ARG A 135 1.79 -10.96 14.79
N SER A 136 2.09 -12.07 15.46
CA SER A 136 3.24 -12.21 16.36
C SER A 136 4.49 -12.75 15.66
N ASP A 137 4.37 -13.23 14.42
CA ASP A 137 5.43 -13.83 13.62
C ASP A 137 6.17 -12.82 12.74
N VAL A 138 5.67 -11.59 12.56
CA VAL A 138 6.38 -10.49 11.91
C VAL A 138 7.58 -10.01 12.74
N ILE A 139 8.49 -9.31 12.12
CA ILE A 139 9.71 -8.81 12.78
C ILE A 139 9.35 -7.87 13.93
N PHE A 140 8.48 -6.91 13.67
CA PHE A 140 7.99 -5.94 14.63
C PHE A 140 6.53 -5.60 14.33
N THR A 141 5.71 -5.37 15.35
CA THR A 141 4.35 -4.85 15.19
C THR A 141 4.00 -3.85 16.27
N LYS A 142 3.23 -2.82 15.91
CA LYS A 142 2.62 -1.87 16.85
C LYS A 142 1.16 -1.70 16.51
N LEU A 143 0.30 -2.22 17.35
CA LEU A 143 -1.13 -2.05 17.31
C LEU A 143 -1.53 -0.87 18.19
N VAL A 144 -2.22 0.12 17.63
CA VAL A 144 -2.66 1.33 18.32
C VAL A 144 -4.17 1.27 18.59
N ARG A 145 -4.95 0.86 17.58
CA ARG A 145 -6.39 0.63 17.66
C ARG A 145 -6.77 -0.60 16.85
N ASN A 146 -7.79 -1.34 17.31
CA ASN A 146 -8.25 -2.56 16.65
C ASN A 146 -9.75 -2.77 16.85
N GLU A 147 -10.56 -1.99 16.15
CA GLU A 147 -12.01 -2.10 16.16
C GLU A 147 -12.47 -2.68 14.82
N ASP A 148 -13.12 -3.83 14.82
CA ASP A 148 -13.64 -4.44 13.60
C ASP A 148 -14.76 -3.57 13.03
N PHE A 149 -14.70 -3.27 11.73
CA PHE A 149 -15.57 -2.32 11.02
C PHE A 149 -15.57 -0.89 11.57
N GLY A 150 -14.64 -0.57 12.47
CA GLY A 150 -14.42 0.73 13.09
C GLY A 150 -13.00 1.24 12.86
N ASP A 151 -12.44 1.83 13.92
CA ASP A 151 -11.10 2.38 13.87
C ASP A 151 -10.05 1.29 14.03
N GLN A 152 -9.24 1.07 13.00
CA GLN A 152 -8.02 0.28 13.11
C GLN A 152 -6.80 1.12 12.71
N ARG A 153 -5.78 1.10 13.57
CA ARG A 153 -4.48 1.69 13.30
C ARG A 153 -3.38 0.77 13.78
N CYS A 154 -2.53 0.36 12.88
CA CYS A 154 -1.32 -0.38 13.20
C CYS A 154 -0.21 -0.08 12.20
N TYR A 155 1.03 -0.41 12.57
CA TYR A 155 2.09 -0.63 11.61
C TYR A 155 2.96 -1.80 12.04
N TYR A 156 3.59 -2.44 11.06
CA TYR A 156 4.47 -3.57 11.30
C TYR A 156 5.62 -3.58 10.29
N VAL A 157 6.72 -4.21 10.68
CA VAL A 157 7.90 -4.44 9.84
C VAL A 157 7.97 -5.93 9.54
N ASP A 158 8.09 -6.28 8.27
CA ASP A 158 8.18 -7.66 7.82
C ASP A 158 8.95 -7.75 6.49
N LEU A 159 9.20 -8.97 6.04
CA LEU A 159 9.86 -9.24 4.76
C LEU A 159 8.82 -9.51 3.66
N LEU A 160 9.16 -9.13 2.44
CA LEU A 160 8.50 -9.52 1.22
C LEU A 160 9.43 -10.47 0.45
N ILE A 161 9.03 -11.72 0.27
CA ILE A 161 9.72 -12.68 -0.58
C ILE A 161 9.14 -12.53 -1.98
N THR A 162 9.95 -12.04 -2.91
CA THR A 162 9.51 -11.71 -4.26
C THR A 162 9.38 -12.97 -5.13
N ASP A 163 10.31 -13.91 -4.99
CA ASP A 163 10.29 -15.19 -5.73
C ASP A 163 9.07 -16.08 -5.38
N ALA A 164 8.56 -15.96 -4.15
CA ALA A 164 7.38 -16.70 -3.72
C ALA A 164 6.08 -16.23 -4.40
N GLN A 165 6.07 -15.03 -4.99
CA GLN A 165 4.91 -14.49 -5.70
C GLN A 165 4.66 -15.22 -7.03
N GLU A 166 5.68 -15.82 -7.61
CA GLU A 166 5.57 -16.61 -8.86
C GLU A 166 5.05 -18.02 -8.61
N SER A 167 5.32 -18.60 -7.45
CA SER A 167 5.09 -20.04 -7.17
C SER A 167 3.86 -20.34 -6.31
N SER A 168 3.21 -19.34 -5.71
CA SER A 168 2.06 -19.60 -4.84
C SER A 168 0.79 -19.85 -5.67
N SER A 169 0.24 -21.05 -5.56
CA SER A 169 -1.09 -21.43 -6.06
C SER A 169 -2.25 -20.71 -5.33
N GLN A 170 -1.97 -19.98 -4.27
CA GLN A 170 -2.88 -19.03 -3.66
C GLN A 170 -2.92 -17.79 -4.53
N GLN A 171 -4.12 -17.30 -4.87
CA GLN A 171 -4.40 -16.21 -5.80
C GLN A 171 -3.30 -15.13 -5.77
N PRO A 172 -2.53 -14.98 -6.85
CA PRO A 172 -1.40 -14.08 -6.86
C PRO A 172 -1.92 -12.66 -6.63
N ASN A 173 -1.22 -11.91 -5.78
CA ASN A 173 -1.49 -10.50 -5.60
C ASN A 173 -1.37 -9.80 -6.96
N THR A 174 -2.51 -9.51 -7.58
CA THR A 174 -2.60 -8.99 -8.95
C THR A 174 -1.77 -7.71 -9.11
N LEU A 175 -1.69 -6.86 -8.06
CA LEU A 175 -0.90 -5.66 -8.07
C LEU A 175 0.60 -5.95 -8.12
N LEU A 176 1.10 -6.85 -7.28
CA LEU A 176 2.52 -7.21 -7.28
C LEU A 176 2.92 -7.90 -8.58
N ARG A 177 2.05 -8.76 -9.12
CA ARG A 177 2.30 -9.37 -10.44
C ARG A 177 2.40 -8.33 -11.53
N ALA A 178 1.47 -7.37 -11.59
CA ALA A 178 1.51 -6.29 -12.57
C ALA A 178 2.77 -5.43 -12.41
N ALA A 179 3.13 -5.10 -11.15
CA ALA A 179 4.33 -4.32 -10.88
C ALA A 179 5.62 -5.05 -11.26
N PHE A 180 5.74 -6.33 -10.92
CA PHE A 180 6.92 -7.12 -11.28
C PHE A 180 6.99 -7.44 -12.78
N GLY A 181 5.83 -7.59 -13.46
CA GLY A 181 5.77 -7.70 -14.92
C GLY A 181 6.33 -6.45 -15.60
N ASP A 182 5.93 -5.24 -15.17
CA ASP A 182 6.49 -3.99 -15.69
C ASP A 182 8.01 -3.90 -15.46
N LEU A 183 8.48 -4.30 -14.28
CA LEU A 183 9.90 -4.28 -13.95
C LEU A 183 10.70 -5.27 -14.82
N ASP A 184 10.15 -6.46 -15.07
CA ASP A 184 10.77 -7.48 -15.94
C ASP A 184 10.86 -7.00 -17.39
N GLU A 185 9.77 -6.44 -17.94
CA GLU A 185 9.76 -5.84 -19.29
C GLU A 185 10.84 -4.76 -19.45
N ARG A 186 11.10 -3.99 -18.41
CA ARG A 186 12.14 -2.96 -18.34
C ARG A 186 13.52 -3.50 -17.94
N ARG A 187 13.65 -4.81 -17.72
CA ARG A 187 14.89 -5.49 -17.31
C ARG A 187 15.46 -4.97 -16.01
N VAL A 188 14.60 -4.66 -15.05
CA VAL A 188 14.97 -4.26 -13.70
C VAL A 188 15.13 -5.50 -12.84
N THR A 189 16.30 -5.69 -12.27
CA THR A 189 16.56 -6.81 -11.35
C THR A 189 15.84 -6.57 -10.03
N VAL A 190 14.98 -7.53 -9.66
CA VAL A 190 14.25 -7.54 -8.39
C VAL A 190 14.99 -8.45 -7.40
N PRO A 191 15.30 -8.01 -6.16
CA PRO A 191 15.93 -8.87 -5.17
C PRO A 191 14.96 -9.96 -4.70
N SER A 192 15.45 -11.12 -4.30
CA SER A 192 14.62 -12.22 -3.78
C SER A 192 13.88 -11.90 -2.48
N THR A 193 14.37 -10.92 -1.74
CA THR A 193 13.76 -10.48 -0.48
C THR A 193 13.90 -8.96 -0.32
N MET A 194 12.79 -8.31 0.01
CA MET A 194 12.76 -6.90 0.41
C MET A 194 12.29 -6.80 1.86
N LEU A 195 12.72 -5.75 2.56
CA LEU A 195 12.25 -5.44 3.92
C LEU A 195 11.28 -4.27 3.84
N GLY A 196 10.17 -4.34 4.54
CA GLY A 196 9.15 -3.30 4.45
C GLY A 196 8.53 -2.91 5.78
N ALA A 197 8.08 -1.66 5.81
CA ALA A 197 7.18 -1.14 6.82
C ALA A 197 5.79 -0.97 6.18
N MET A 198 4.79 -1.53 6.84
CA MET A 198 3.42 -1.56 6.38
C MET A 198 2.54 -0.86 7.39
N PHE A 199 1.75 0.10 6.92
CA PHE A 199 0.89 0.97 7.73
C PHE A 199 -0.55 0.76 7.32
N ARG A 200 -1.43 0.68 8.29
CA ARG A 200 -2.87 0.62 8.08
C ARG A 200 -3.59 1.64 8.94
N TYR A 201 -4.42 2.41 8.28
CA TYR A 201 -5.37 3.34 8.88
C TYR A 201 -6.75 3.01 8.31
N ALA A 202 -7.67 2.68 9.15
CA ALA A 202 -9.06 2.45 8.79
C ALA A 202 -9.98 3.18 9.77
N SER A 203 -11.10 3.64 9.29
CA SER A 203 -12.27 4.05 10.06
C SER A 203 -13.49 3.38 9.46
N HIS A 204 -14.68 3.68 9.98
CA HIS A 204 -15.89 3.17 9.36
C HIS A 204 -16.01 3.54 7.88
N GLU A 205 -15.59 4.75 7.48
CA GLU A 205 -15.79 5.27 6.12
C GLU A 205 -14.57 5.16 5.23
N ARG A 206 -13.36 5.15 5.80
CA ARG A 206 -12.11 5.38 5.06
C ARG A 206 -11.07 4.32 5.34
N LEU A 207 -10.28 4.01 4.29
CA LEU A 207 -9.15 3.09 4.35
C LEU A 207 -7.92 3.72 3.70
N LEU A 208 -6.78 3.58 4.35
CA LEU A 208 -5.46 3.81 3.78
C LEU A 208 -4.51 2.71 4.24
N ILE A 209 -3.95 1.98 3.30
CA ILE A 209 -2.84 1.05 3.54
C ILE A 209 -1.66 1.55 2.71
N ALA A 210 -0.55 1.83 3.38
CA ALA A 210 0.70 2.21 2.73
C ALA A 210 1.79 1.19 3.10
N LYS A 211 2.44 0.61 2.10
CA LYS A 211 3.51 -0.36 2.29
C LYS A 211 4.75 0.14 1.56
N PHE A 212 5.85 0.25 2.29
CA PHE A 212 7.12 0.72 1.77
C PHE A 212 8.16 -0.40 1.92
N PHE A 213 8.62 -0.94 0.82
CA PHE A 213 9.63 -1.99 0.78
C PHE A 213 10.94 -1.42 0.26
N PHE A 214 12.04 -1.85 0.84
CA PHE A 214 13.39 -1.44 0.49
C PHE A 214 14.25 -2.66 0.21
N ASN A 215 15.15 -2.51 -0.74
CA ASN A 215 16.14 -3.53 -1.10
C ASN A 215 17.42 -3.32 -0.26
N PRO A 216 17.73 -4.18 0.72
CA PRO A 216 18.92 -4.03 1.54
C PRO A 216 20.21 -4.34 0.79
N GLU A 217 20.14 -5.03 -0.36
CA GLU A 217 21.32 -5.39 -1.16
C GLU A 217 21.99 -4.17 -1.78
N VAL A 218 21.23 -3.08 -2.04
CA VAL A 218 21.78 -1.82 -2.54
C VAL A 218 22.68 -1.11 -1.51
N GLU A 219 22.59 -1.53 -0.25
CA GLU A 219 23.48 -1.09 0.83
C GLU A 219 24.65 -2.07 1.08
N GLY A 220 24.81 -3.06 0.22
CA GLY A 220 25.84 -4.08 0.34
C GLY A 220 25.58 -5.16 1.40
N ILE A 221 24.33 -5.27 1.87
CA ILE A 221 23.96 -6.35 2.78
C ILE A 221 23.75 -7.62 1.98
N THR A 222 24.36 -8.71 2.41
CA THR A 222 24.27 -9.99 1.73
C THR A 222 22.84 -10.48 1.64
N PRO A 223 22.34 -10.85 0.42
CA PRO A 223 21.01 -11.39 0.24
C PRO A 223 20.79 -12.67 1.04
N SER A 224 19.52 -13.02 1.29
CA SER A 224 19.20 -14.36 1.77
C SER A 224 19.25 -15.33 0.61
N THR A 225 19.90 -16.46 0.80
CA THR A 225 19.87 -17.58 -0.18
C THR A 225 18.67 -18.49 0.01
N LYS A 226 17.87 -18.23 1.05
CA LYS A 226 16.73 -19.04 1.44
C LYS A 226 15.44 -18.28 1.20
N VAL A 227 14.61 -18.81 0.32
CA VAL A 227 13.32 -18.22 -0.06
C VAL A 227 12.16 -18.67 0.83
N ALA A 228 12.27 -19.82 1.51
CA ALA A 228 11.25 -20.26 2.45
C ALA A 228 11.18 -19.31 3.65
N TRP A 229 9.98 -18.84 3.97
CA TRP A 229 9.78 -17.77 4.97
C TRP A 229 10.44 -18.07 6.34
N LEU A 230 10.25 -19.29 6.87
CA LEU A 230 10.83 -19.69 8.16
C LEU A 230 12.37 -19.79 8.13
N ASP A 231 12.93 -20.14 6.99
CA ASP A 231 14.38 -20.33 6.85
C ASP A 231 15.11 -19.07 6.40
N ASN A 232 14.37 -18.06 5.94
CA ASN A 232 14.94 -16.81 5.47
C ASN A 232 15.73 -16.11 6.59
N ASP A 233 16.93 -15.64 6.27
CA ASP A 233 17.81 -14.98 7.24
C ASP A 233 17.22 -13.67 7.79
N TRP A 234 16.26 -13.07 7.09
CA TRP A 234 15.55 -11.88 7.52
C TRP A 234 14.34 -12.18 8.41
N ASN A 235 13.98 -13.48 8.56
CA ASN A 235 12.93 -13.85 9.49
C ASN A 235 13.33 -13.52 10.93
N LYS A 236 12.38 -13.04 11.74
CA LYS A 236 12.63 -12.62 13.11
C LYS A 236 13.37 -13.66 13.97
N TYR A 237 13.16 -14.96 13.71
CA TYR A 237 13.79 -16.05 14.46
C TYR A 237 15.24 -16.30 14.04
N ASN A 238 15.64 -15.84 12.85
CA ASN A 238 16.98 -16.00 12.30
C ASN A 238 17.82 -14.71 12.37
N LEU A 239 17.15 -13.57 12.49
CA LEU A 239 17.74 -12.24 12.38
C LEU A 239 18.90 -12.00 13.35
N ALA A 240 18.79 -12.48 14.59
CA ALA A 240 19.83 -12.32 15.62
C ALA A 240 21.18 -12.98 15.25
N ARG A 241 21.19 -13.89 14.27
CA ARG A 241 22.40 -14.58 13.79
C ARG A 241 23.24 -13.72 12.85
N ASN A 242 22.70 -12.60 12.38
CA ASN A 242 23.37 -11.69 11.45
C ASN A 242 23.27 -10.25 11.93
N LEU A 243 24.40 -9.71 12.39
CA LEU A 243 24.46 -8.38 13.00
C LEU A 243 24.07 -7.26 12.02
N ASP A 244 24.51 -7.35 10.76
CA ASP A 244 24.24 -6.31 9.75
C ASP A 244 22.75 -6.29 9.40
N LYS A 245 22.12 -7.47 9.28
CA LYS A 245 20.69 -7.59 9.07
C LYS A 245 19.90 -7.08 10.28
N SER A 246 20.31 -7.43 11.49
CA SER A 246 19.69 -6.92 12.73
C SER A 246 19.76 -5.40 12.82
N ARG A 247 20.89 -4.80 12.50
CA ARG A 247 21.07 -3.34 12.49
C ARG A 247 20.22 -2.67 11.42
N TYR A 248 20.12 -3.28 10.25
CA TYR A 248 19.24 -2.76 9.19
C TYR A 248 17.78 -2.71 9.65
N VAL A 249 17.31 -3.80 10.23
CA VAL A 249 15.93 -3.88 10.76
C VAL A 249 15.67 -2.84 11.84
N GLN A 250 16.60 -2.66 12.79
CA GLN A 250 16.46 -1.62 13.83
C GLN A 250 16.32 -0.21 13.24
N ARG A 251 17.05 0.09 12.15
CA ARG A 251 16.89 1.37 11.45
C ARG A 251 15.56 1.47 10.76
N LEU A 252 15.08 0.38 10.15
CA LEU A 252 13.79 0.32 9.49
C LEU A 252 12.65 0.49 10.51
N GLU A 253 12.75 -0.10 11.70
CA GLU A 253 11.79 0.10 12.79
C GLU A 253 11.74 1.56 13.25
N ALA A 254 12.89 2.20 13.44
CA ALA A 254 12.97 3.60 13.80
C ALA A 254 12.39 4.51 12.70
N TRP A 255 12.67 4.20 11.44
CA TRP A 255 12.09 4.88 10.29
C TRP A 255 10.56 4.69 10.26
N ALA A 256 10.08 3.47 10.46
CA ALA A 256 8.64 3.16 10.48
C ALA A 256 7.90 3.92 11.58
N ALA A 257 8.48 4.02 12.78
CA ALA A 257 7.89 4.79 13.88
C ALA A 257 7.73 6.27 13.52
N LYS A 258 8.70 6.85 12.83
CA LYS A 258 8.64 8.23 12.34
C LYS A 258 7.59 8.39 11.24
N TRP A 259 7.56 7.47 10.29
CA TRP A 259 6.59 7.49 9.20
C TRP A 259 5.16 7.25 9.66
N ASP A 260 4.93 6.47 10.72
CA ASP A 260 3.60 6.38 11.34
C ASP A 260 3.10 7.76 11.79
N THR A 261 3.97 8.60 12.35
CA THR A 261 3.60 9.97 12.73
C THR A 261 3.24 10.83 11.51
N ILE A 262 4.05 10.75 10.45
CA ILE A 262 3.82 11.49 9.20
C ILE A 262 2.50 11.06 8.55
N LEU A 263 2.29 9.76 8.39
CA LEU A 263 1.08 9.22 7.77
C LEU A 263 -0.17 9.46 8.62
N GLN A 264 -0.03 9.59 9.94
CA GLN A 264 -1.13 10.00 10.81
C GLN A 264 -1.59 11.43 10.50
N LEU A 265 -0.65 12.35 10.24
CA LEU A 265 -1.01 13.72 9.82
C LEU A 265 -1.77 13.69 8.49
N VAL A 266 -1.29 12.91 7.52
CA VAL A 266 -1.99 12.70 6.24
C VAL A 266 -3.40 12.14 6.47
N TRP A 267 -3.52 11.13 7.34
CA TRP A 267 -4.81 10.51 7.67
C TRP A 267 -5.81 11.49 8.28
N THR A 268 -5.34 12.42 9.11
CA THR A 268 -6.18 13.44 9.76
C THR A 268 -6.40 14.69 8.91
N GLY A 269 -5.97 14.70 7.64
CA GLY A 269 -6.14 15.83 6.71
C GLY A 269 -5.19 17.01 7.00
N GLN A 270 -4.18 16.80 7.83
CA GLN A 270 -3.15 17.80 8.06
C GLN A 270 -2.09 17.66 6.96
N THR A 271 -1.83 18.75 6.24
CA THR A 271 -0.80 18.75 5.20
C THR A 271 0.57 18.54 5.81
N SER A 272 1.30 17.57 5.29
CA SER A 272 2.64 17.23 5.77
C SER A 272 3.71 18.20 5.22
N THR A 273 3.46 19.51 5.25
CA THR A 273 4.45 20.52 4.83
C THR A 273 5.75 20.46 5.65
N ALA A 274 5.75 19.68 6.73
CA ALA A 274 6.87 19.53 7.64
C ALA A 274 7.78 18.31 7.35
N VAL A 275 7.50 17.51 6.31
CA VAL A 275 8.36 16.35 6.00
C VAL A 275 9.67 16.84 5.38
N THR A 276 10.74 16.77 6.15
CA THR A 276 12.08 17.17 5.69
C THR A 276 12.68 16.11 4.76
N GLU A 277 13.69 16.50 3.99
CA GLU A 277 14.44 15.55 3.16
C GLU A 277 15.09 14.43 4.00
N THR A 278 15.52 14.76 5.23
CA THR A 278 16.04 13.77 6.19
C THR A 278 14.97 12.77 6.61
N ASP A 279 13.71 13.19 6.76
CA ASP A 279 12.60 12.31 7.10
C ASP A 279 12.28 11.33 5.97
N ARG A 280 12.45 11.78 4.75
CA ARG A 280 12.22 11.00 3.52
C ARG A 280 13.37 10.08 3.17
N ALA A 281 14.55 10.32 3.75
CA ALA A 281 15.71 9.48 3.47
C ALA A 281 15.41 8.01 3.77
N LEU A 282 15.76 7.14 2.82
CA LEU A 282 15.71 5.69 3.01
C LEU A 282 16.55 5.31 4.23
N PRO A 283 16.20 4.24 4.95
CA PRO A 283 17.01 3.73 6.04
C PRO A 283 18.43 3.40 5.54
N LYS A 284 19.34 4.34 5.66
CA LYS A 284 20.75 4.15 5.24
C LYS A 284 21.51 3.34 6.28
N SER A 285 22.43 2.54 5.80
CA SER A 285 23.46 1.95 6.66
C SER A 285 24.21 3.05 7.42
N PRO A 286 24.41 2.93 8.74
CA PRO A 286 25.40 3.75 9.37
C PRO A 286 26.71 3.44 8.65
N LEU A 287 27.28 4.48 8.08
CA LEU A 287 28.44 4.50 7.22
C LEU A 287 29.45 3.39 7.59
N ARG A 288 29.82 2.58 6.61
CA ARG A 288 31.20 2.11 6.60
C ARG A 288 32.07 3.36 6.42
N PRO A 289 33.08 3.58 7.31
CA PRO A 289 34.00 4.66 7.14
C PRO A 289 34.70 4.56 5.80
#